data_bc5b667d662ad5a50d590d5059a92382
#
_entry.id   bc5b667d662ad5a50d590d5059a92382
#
_cell.length_a   1.000
_cell.length_b   1.000
_cell.length_c   1.000
_cell.angle_alpha   90.00
_cell.angle_beta   90.00
_cell.angle_gamma   90.00
#
_symmetry.space_group_name_H-M   'P 1'
#
loop_
_entity.id
_entity.type
_entity.pdbx_description
1 polymer ?
#
loop_
_entity_poly.entity_id
_entity_poly.type
_entity_poly.pdbx_seq_one_letter_code
_entity_poly.pdbx_strand_id
1 'polypeptide(L)'
;MSAGLEYFNNTKKLIDNLYESEMDNIIKASELCANSISKKGLVFMFGAGHSRIMCEEMTPRQGCFPGFFALVEHAVSNHSAIIGPNGLRGPMFLEKYDGYAEEILNGFK
;
A
#
# COMPACT_ATOMS: atom_id res chain seq x y z
N MET A 1 25.14 10.22 22.35
CA MET A 1 24.14 9.14 22.21
C MET A 1 24.49 8.36 20.97
N SER A 2 24.42 7.02 20.93
CA SER A 2 24.72 6.29 19.70
C SER A 2 23.61 6.52 18.67
N ALA A 3 23.96 6.55 17.37
CA ALA A 3 22.98 6.72 16.28
C ALA A 3 21.84 5.69 16.34
N GLY A 4 22.12 4.47 16.81
CA GLY A 4 21.09 3.46 17.01
C GLY A 4 20.08 3.83 18.10
N LEU A 5 20.52 4.37 19.22
CA LEU A 5 19.62 4.84 20.28
C LEU A 5 18.77 6.02 19.82
N GLU A 6 19.34 6.93 19.05
CA GLU A 6 18.62 8.06 18.45
C GLU A 6 17.53 7.59 17.48
N TYR A 7 17.87 6.62 16.62
CA TYR A 7 16.92 6.00 15.70
C TYR A 7 15.72 5.38 16.46
N PHE A 8 15.97 4.56 17.47
CA PHE A 8 14.91 3.95 18.27
C PHE A 8 14.02 4.98 18.98
N ASN A 9 14.63 6.04 19.55
CA ASN A 9 13.86 7.09 20.21
C ASN A 9 12.98 7.88 19.21
N ASN A 10 13.50 8.17 18.03
CA ASN A 10 12.72 8.84 16.98
C ASN A 10 11.59 7.95 16.45
N THR A 11 11.85 6.65 16.29
CA THR A 11 10.81 5.69 15.87
C THR A 11 9.69 5.60 16.90
N LYS A 12 10.01 5.53 18.20
CA LYS A 12 8.98 5.54 19.26
C LYS A 12 8.13 6.80 19.21
N LYS A 13 8.76 7.98 19.12
CA LYS A 13 8.03 9.25 19.00
C LYS A 13 7.11 9.29 17.77
N LEU A 14 7.56 8.72 16.66
CA LEU A 14 6.74 8.66 15.46
C LEU A 14 5.50 7.77 15.66
N ILE A 15 5.66 6.64 16.34
CA ILE A 15 4.55 5.74 16.68
C ILE A 15 3.56 6.43 17.64
N ASP A 16 4.08 7.10 18.67
CA ASP A 16 3.26 7.84 19.63
C ASP A 16 2.46 8.95 18.93
N ASN A 17 3.10 9.72 18.05
CA ASN A 17 2.44 10.75 17.26
C ASN A 17 1.34 10.18 16.35
N LEU A 18 1.59 9.04 15.68
CA LEU A 18 0.59 8.36 14.87
C LEU A 18 -0.62 7.93 15.72
N TYR A 19 -0.37 7.37 16.88
CA TYR A 19 -1.42 6.98 17.80
C TYR A 19 -2.28 8.17 18.24
N GLU A 20 -1.65 9.30 18.56
CA GLU A 20 -2.35 10.50 19.02
C GLU A 20 -3.12 11.22 17.90
N SER A 21 -2.57 11.24 16.67
CA SER A 21 -3.14 12.04 15.58
C SER A 21 -4.04 11.26 14.63
N GLU A 22 -3.83 9.94 14.45
CA GLU A 22 -4.45 9.18 13.36
C GLU A 22 -5.43 8.09 13.82
N MET A 23 -5.58 7.82 15.12
CA MET A 23 -6.44 6.73 15.59
C MET A 23 -7.88 6.86 15.11
N ASP A 24 -8.45 8.06 15.09
CA ASP A 24 -9.81 8.28 14.60
C ASP A 24 -9.94 7.94 13.09
N ASN A 25 -8.92 8.27 12.31
CA ASN A 25 -8.88 7.94 10.88
C ASN A 25 -8.69 6.44 10.65
N ILE A 26 -7.86 5.79 11.46
CA ILE A 26 -7.65 4.33 11.42
C ILE A 26 -8.95 3.60 11.76
N ILE A 27 -9.68 4.04 12.80
CA ILE A 27 -10.97 3.45 13.18
C ILE A 27 -11.98 3.61 12.04
N LYS A 28 -12.14 4.81 11.46
CA LYS A 28 -13.03 5.05 10.33
C LYS A 28 -12.69 4.17 9.13
N ALA A 29 -11.40 4.06 8.79
CA ALA A 29 -10.95 3.21 7.69
C ALA A 29 -11.28 1.73 7.95
N SER A 30 -11.05 1.25 9.18
CA SER A 30 -11.37 -0.13 9.56
C SER A 30 -12.88 -0.42 9.48
N GLU A 31 -13.72 0.51 9.90
CA GLU A 31 -15.18 0.39 9.78
C GLU A 31 -15.64 0.33 8.32
N LEU A 32 -15.06 1.15 7.44
CA LEU A 32 -15.35 1.11 6.00
C LEU A 32 -14.98 -0.25 5.40
N CYS A 33 -13.79 -0.76 5.72
CA CYS A 33 -13.35 -2.08 5.28
C CYS A 33 -14.28 -3.19 5.79
N ALA A 34 -14.57 -3.19 7.09
CA ALA A 34 -15.46 -4.17 7.71
C ALA A 34 -16.87 -4.15 7.10
N ASN A 35 -17.42 -2.96 6.87
CA ASN A 35 -18.72 -2.79 6.22
C ASN A 35 -18.75 -3.31 4.78
N SER A 36 -17.67 -3.09 4.00
CA SER A 36 -17.55 -3.65 2.66
C SER A 36 -17.56 -5.17 2.68
N ILE A 37 -16.70 -5.76 3.49
CA ILE A 37 -16.54 -7.22 3.58
C ILE A 37 -17.83 -7.90 4.12
N SER A 38 -18.48 -7.32 5.12
CA SER A 38 -19.72 -7.86 5.69
C SER A 38 -20.86 -7.91 4.67
N LYS A 39 -20.86 -7.03 3.68
CA LYS A 39 -21.80 -7.00 2.54
C LYS A 39 -21.34 -7.85 1.36
N LYS A 40 -20.38 -8.75 1.54
CA LYS A 40 -19.77 -9.59 0.51
C LYS A 40 -19.03 -8.79 -0.58
N GLY A 41 -18.62 -7.57 -0.28
CA GLY A 41 -17.71 -6.78 -1.09
C GLY A 41 -16.25 -7.10 -0.80
N LEU A 42 -15.36 -6.44 -1.54
CA LEU A 42 -13.92 -6.54 -1.36
C LEU A 42 -13.33 -5.18 -1.00
N VAL A 43 -12.17 -5.20 -0.38
CA VAL A 43 -11.31 -4.03 -0.19
C VAL A 43 -10.14 -4.15 -1.15
N PHE A 44 -10.06 -3.23 -2.09
CA PHE A 44 -8.98 -3.21 -3.06
C PHE A 44 -7.82 -2.38 -2.54
N MET A 45 -6.62 -2.91 -2.73
CA MET A 45 -5.39 -2.22 -2.35
C MET A 45 -4.48 -2.10 -3.56
N PHE A 46 -3.89 -0.93 -3.71
CA PHE A 46 -2.90 -0.62 -4.72
C PHE A 46 -1.71 0.10 -4.09
N GLY A 47 -0.53 -0.18 -4.59
CA GLY A 47 0.68 0.53 -4.17
C GLY A 47 1.71 0.58 -5.27
N ALA A 48 2.22 1.78 -5.55
CA ALA A 48 3.34 1.98 -6.45
C ALA A 48 4.66 1.74 -5.71
N GLY A 49 5.63 1.19 -6.40
CA GLY A 49 6.95 0.96 -5.83
C GLY A 49 6.91 0.14 -4.52
N HIS A 50 7.61 0.59 -3.52
CA HIS A 50 7.65 -0.07 -2.21
C HIS A 50 6.32 0.00 -1.43
N SER A 51 5.41 0.92 -1.78
CA SER A 51 4.07 0.98 -1.19
C SER A 51 3.24 -0.28 -1.47
N ARG A 52 3.61 -1.08 -2.48
CA ARG A 52 2.99 -2.39 -2.75
C ARG A 52 3.19 -3.41 -1.63
N ILE A 53 4.15 -3.21 -0.71
CA ILE A 53 4.42 -4.12 0.41
C ILE A 53 3.13 -4.40 1.20
N MET A 54 2.27 -3.39 1.38
CA MET A 54 0.96 -3.59 1.99
C MET A 54 0.08 -4.56 1.19
N CYS A 55 0.14 -4.48 -0.15
CA CYS A 55 -0.60 -5.40 -1.01
C CYS A 55 -0.07 -6.83 -0.86
N GLU A 56 1.24 -7.02 -0.77
CA GLU A 56 1.86 -8.33 -0.55
C GLU A 56 1.52 -8.92 0.82
N GLU A 57 1.48 -8.09 1.87
CA GLU A 57 1.09 -8.53 3.21
C GLU A 57 -0.38 -8.96 3.31
N MET A 58 -1.25 -8.32 2.57
CA MET A 58 -2.69 -8.59 2.61
C MET A 58 -3.18 -9.55 1.52
N THR A 59 -2.31 -9.94 0.58
CA THR A 59 -2.64 -10.92 -0.46
C THR A 59 -2.52 -12.36 0.10
N PRO A 60 -3.14 -13.38 -0.52
CA PRO A 60 -3.35 -14.68 0.10
C PRO A 60 -2.05 -15.31 0.63
N ARG A 61 -1.89 -15.20 1.93
CA ARG A 61 -0.88 -15.91 2.71
C ARG A 61 -1.51 -16.41 4.01
N GLN A 62 -0.84 -17.31 4.68
CA GLN A 62 -1.29 -17.80 5.98
C GLN A 62 -1.39 -16.62 6.98
N GLY A 63 -2.56 -16.46 7.59
CA GLY A 63 -2.83 -15.39 8.55
C GLY A 63 -3.24 -14.05 7.94
N CYS A 64 -3.42 -13.94 6.63
CA CYS A 64 -4.01 -12.74 6.04
C CYS A 64 -5.50 -12.62 6.35
N PHE A 65 -6.00 -11.39 6.40
CA PHE A 65 -7.42 -11.12 6.61
C PHE A 65 -8.20 -11.35 5.30
N PRO A 66 -9.29 -12.13 5.30
CA PRO A 66 -10.08 -12.36 4.09
C PRO A 66 -10.82 -11.08 3.66
N GLY A 67 -11.06 -10.93 2.36
CA GLY A 67 -11.80 -9.80 1.80
C GLY A 67 -10.94 -8.67 1.26
N PHE A 68 -9.62 -8.77 1.38
CA PHE A 68 -8.69 -7.86 0.72
C PHE A 68 -8.22 -8.42 -0.61
N PHE A 69 -8.09 -7.55 -1.60
CA PHE A 69 -7.64 -7.88 -2.95
C PHE A 69 -6.57 -6.90 -3.42
N ALA A 70 -5.42 -7.42 -3.79
CA ALA A 70 -4.33 -6.60 -4.30
C ALA A 70 -4.48 -6.33 -5.81
N LEU A 71 -4.47 -5.06 -6.20
CA LEU A 71 -4.33 -4.64 -7.59
C LEU A 71 -2.83 -4.51 -7.89
N VAL A 72 -2.30 -5.39 -8.70
CA VAL A 72 -0.88 -5.40 -9.06
C VAL A 72 -0.74 -5.12 -10.54
N GLU A 73 -0.09 -4.03 -10.87
CA GLU A 73 0.32 -3.68 -12.21
C GLU A 73 1.85 -3.78 -12.32
N HIS A 74 2.35 -4.41 -13.39
CA HIS A 74 3.77 -4.78 -13.47
C HIS A 74 4.72 -3.59 -13.48
N ALA A 75 4.40 -2.56 -14.23
CA ALA A 75 5.31 -1.44 -14.43
C ALA A 75 5.40 -0.50 -13.23
N VAL A 76 4.32 -0.33 -12.49
CA VAL A 76 4.22 0.60 -11.35
C VAL A 76 4.34 -0.12 -10.02
N SER A 77 3.57 -1.18 -9.81
CA SER A 77 3.57 -1.91 -8.54
C SER A 77 4.75 -2.87 -8.43
N ASN A 78 5.06 -3.61 -9.49
CA ASN A 78 6.09 -4.64 -9.48
C ASN A 78 7.40 -4.19 -10.16
N HIS A 79 7.71 -2.91 -10.06
CA HIS A 79 8.85 -2.31 -10.73
C HIS A 79 10.20 -2.96 -10.39
N SER A 80 10.37 -3.50 -9.19
CA SER A 80 11.61 -4.16 -8.77
C SER A 80 11.97 -5.39 -9.61
N ALA A 81 10.99 -6.01 -10.28
CA ALA A 81 11.24 -7.14 -11.19
C ALA A 81 11.55 -6.73 -12.63
N ILE A 82 11.25 -5.46 -12.99
CA ILE A 82 11.33 -4.97 -14.37
C ILE A 82 12.19 -3.71 -14.54
N ILE A 83 12.86 -3.27 -13.48
CA ILE A 83 13.80 -2.14 -13.55
C ILE A 83 14.96 -2.48 -14.48
N GLY A 84 15.12 -1.65 -15.51
CA GLY A 84 16.27 -1.67 -16.40
C GLY A 84 17.46 -0.87 -15.84
N PRO A 85 18.58 -0.79 -16.60
CA PRO A 85 19.79 -0.10 -16.16
C PRO A 85 19.59 1.40 -15.86
N ASN A 86 18.53 2.01 -16.36
CA ASN A 86 18.17 3.40 -16.09
C ASN A 86 17.32 3.59 -14.80
N GLY A 87 17.13 2.54 -14.01
CA GLY A 87 16.43 2.59 -12.73
C GLY A 87 14.92 2.87 -12.86
N LEU A 88 14.40 3.71 -11.97
CA LEU A 88 12.97 3.95 -11.79
C LEU A 88 12.34 4.92 -12.82
N ARG A 89 13.02 5.34 -13.87
CA ARG A 89 12.51 6.36 -14.81
C ARG A 89 11.20 5.96 -15.46
N GLY A 90 11.07 4.72 -15.91
CA GLY A 90 9.85 4.20 -16.52
C GLY A 90 8.66 4.19 -15.56
N PRO A 91 8.76 3.51 -14.40
CA PRO A 91 7.72 3.55 -13.38
C PRO A 91 7.32 4.96 -12.93
N MET A 92 8.28 5.84 -12.68
CA MET A 92 8.00 7.24 -12.29
C MET A 92 7.30 8.05 -13.38
N PHE A 93 7.51 7.73 -14.65
CA PHE A 93 6.76 8.32 -15.75
C PHE A 93 5.30 7.83 -15.77
N LEU A 94 5.11 6.51 -15.64
CA LEU A 94 3.78 5.89 -15.67
C LEU A 94 2.90 6.34 -14.49
N GLU A 95 3.47 6.52 -13.30
CA GLU A 95 2.75 7.05 -12.13
C GLU A 95 2.11 8.43 -12.37
N LYS A 96 2.64 9.18 -13.33
CA LYS A 96 2.20 10.55 -13.66
C LYS A 96 1.47 10.63 -14.99
N TYR A 97 1.26 9.49 -15.65
CA TYR A 97 0.60 9.46 -16.94
C TYR A 97 -0.93 9.51 -16.76
N ASP A 98 -1.54 10.58 -17.27
CA ASP A 98 -2.98 10.78 -17.16
C ASP A 98 -3.76 9.64 -17.83
N GLY A 99 -4.78 9.12 -17.13
CA GLY A 99 -5.59 8.02 -17.59
C GLY A 99 -5.03 6.61 -17.30
N TYR A 100 -3.79 6.51 -16.84
CA TYR A 100 -3.18 5.20 -16.59
C TYR A 100 -3.85 4.46 -15.41
N ALA A 101 -4.24 5.19 -14.38
CA ALA A 101 -4.94 4.60 -13.23
C ALA A 101 -6.31 4.04 -13.64
N GLU A 102 -7.04 4.74 -14.50
CA GLU A 102 -8.32 4.27 -15.05
C GLU A 102 -8.13 3.01 -15.89
N GLU A 103 -7.07 2.95 -16.67
CA GLU A 103 -6.77 1.76 -17.49
C GLU A 103 -6.41 0.56 -16.62
N ILE A 104 -5.63 0.74 -15.55
CA ILE A 104 -5.37 -0.31 -14.57
C ILE A 104 -6.69 -0.82 -13.98
N LEU A 105 -7.56 0.08 -13.51
CA LEU A 105 -8.85 -0.29 -12.91
C LEU A 105 -9.79 -0.99 -13.90
N ASN A 106 -9.74 -0.65 -15.18
CA ASN A 106 -10.53 -1.32 -16.22
C ASN A 106 -10.18 -2.80 -16.36
N GLY A 107 -8.95 -3.19 -16.08
CA GLY A 107 -8.52 -4.57 -16.07
C GLY A 107 -9.10 -5.43 -14.92
N PHE A 108 -9.72 -4.80 -13.93
CA PHE A 108 -10.27 -5.46 -12.73
C PHE A 108 -11.79 -5.30 -12.56
N LYS A 109 -12.49 -4.87 -13.60
CA LYS A 109 -13.98 -4.77 -13.64
C LYS A 109 -14.65 -6.08 -13.96
#